data_c645e649cd35658b758e10e333a5d85f
#
_entry.id   c645e649cd35658b758e10e333a5d85f
#
_cell.length_a   1.000
_cell.length_b   1.000
_cell.length_c   1.000
_cell.angle_alpha   90.00
_cell.angle_beta   90.00
_cell.angle_gamma   90.00
#
_symmetry.space_group_name_H-M   'P 1'
#
loop_
_entity.id
_entity.type
_entity.pdbx_description
1 polymer ?
#
loop_
_entity_poly.entity_id
_entity_poly.type
_entity_poly.pdbx_seq_one_letter_code
_entity_poly.pdbx_strand_id
1 'polypeptide(L)'
;MQALPNGHKENPQQILQQALKVAPGCVRASMMLADLNIAQQEYQSAVRILENVLNQNPNYIGEVLPQLKECYRQLDQLDNFELFLIRVTQEIRNSSVELALADLIAEKDGRSAAQGKVYQQLNHNPSMFLFHRFIEYQIDDAEEGRGKDSLVLLHKLVGERIKQGFDYRCVNCGYQSHKLMWCCPSCRQWEKVKPIRGIES
;
A
#
# COMPACT_ATOMS: atom_id res chain seq x y z
N MET A 1 17.20 34.37 -36.50
CA MET A 1 17.39 33.57 -35.27
C MET A 1 16.55 34.23 -34.17
N GLN A 2 15.31 33.79 -33.97
CA GLN A 2 14.46 34.28 -32.91
C GLN A 2 14.74 33.43 -31.66
N ALA A 3 15.17 34.06 -30.58
CA ALA A 3 15.33 33.43 -29.26
C ALA A 3 13.97 32.97 -28.78
N LEU A 4 13.86 31.66 -28.46
CA LEU A 4 12.72 31.10 -27.75
C LEU A 4 12.57 31.82 -26.41
N PRO A 5 11.35 32.21 -26.01
CA PRO A 5 11.14 32.88 -24.73
C PRO A 5 11.55 31.96 -23.59
N ASN A 6 12.29 32.53 -22.62
CA ASN A 6 12.66 31.89 -21.38
C ASN A 6 11.43 31.24 -20.75
N GLY A 7 11.35 29.89 -20.83
CA GLY A 7 10.31 29.16 -20.17
C GLY A 7 10.40 29.44 -18.66
N HIS A 8 9.41 30.08 -18.10
CA HIS A 8 9.19 30.10 -16.67
C HIS A 8 9.16 28.62 -16.25
N LYS A 9 10.17 28.18 -15.50
CA LYS A 9 10.12 26.87 -14.82
C LYS A 9 9.01 26.97 -13.78
N GLU A 10 7.77 26.68 -14.20
CA GLU A 10 6.67 26.58 -13.25
C GLU A 10 7.09 25.59 -12.16
N ASN A 11 6.87 25.97 -10.92
CA ASN A 11 7.20 25.13 -9.78
C ASN A 11 6.38 23.82 -9.89
N PRO A 12 7.02 22.63 -9.93
CA PRO A 12 6.31 21.36 -10.07
C PRO A 12 5.18 21.18 -9.04
N GLN A 13 5.35 21.69 -7.84
CA GLN A 13 4.29 21.65 -6.81
C GLN A 13 3.06 22.47 -7.24
N GLN A 14 3.26 23.66 -7.83
CA GLN A 14 2.15 24.49 -8.29
C GLN A 14 1.37 23.82 -9.42
N ILE A 15 2.07 23.18 -10.36
CA ILE A 15 1.46 22.42 -11.45
C ILE A 15 0.60 21.28 -10.90
N LEU A 16 1.12 20.49 -9.94
CA LEU A 16 0.39 19.39 -9.34
C LEU A 16 -0.79 19.87 -8.50
N GLN A 17 -0.65 20.97 -7.78
CA GLN A 17 -1.77 21.58 -7.06
C GLN A 17 -2.86 22.09 -7.99
N GLN A 18 -2.51 22.67 -9.14
CA GLN A 18 -3.47 23.07 -10.16
C GLN A 18 -4.16 21.85 -10.78
N ALA A 19 -3.40 20.78 -11.08
CA ALA A 19 -3.96 19.53 -11.58
C ALA A 19 -4.99 18.93 -10.59
N LEU A 20 -4.70 18.97 -9.29
CA LEU A 20 -5.63 18.49 -8.25
C LEU A 20 -6.84 19.41 -8.06
N LYS A 21 -6.75 20.72 -8.36
CA LYS A 21 -7.92 21.60 -8.39
C LYS A 21 -8.87 21.25 -9.55
N VAL A 22 -8.32 20.87 -10.70
CA VAL A 22 -9.10 20.44 -11.88
C VAL A 22 -9.63 19.01 -11.73
N ALA A 23 -8.81 18.11 -11.22
CA ALA A 23 -9.12 16.69 -11.03
C ALA A 23 -8.79 16.25 -9.59
N PRO A 24 -9.68 16.53 -8.60
CA PRO A 24 -9.42 16.21 -7.19
C PRO A 24 -9.23 14.73 -6.90
N GLY A 25 -9.75 13.84 -7.75
CA GLY A 25 -9.62 12.38 -7.63
C GLY A 25 -8.34 11.79 -8.24
N CYS A 26 -7.41 12.61 -8.77
CA CYS A 26 -6.20 12.11 -9.43
C CYS A 26 -5.17 11.64 -8.39
N VAL A 27 -5.18 10.33 -8.08
CA VAL A 27 -4.25 9.69 -7.12
C VAL A 27 -2.80 9.90 -7.54
N ARG A 28 -2.49 9.79 -8.84
CA ARG A 28 -1.14 9.98 -9.35
C ARG A 28 -0.58 11.37 -9.01
N ALA A 29 -1.37 12.42 -9.21
CA ALA A 29 -0.95 13.78 -8.89
C ALA A 29 -0.73 13.96 -7.38
N SER A 30 -1.58 13.34 -6.54
CA SER A 30 -1.42 13.34 -5.09
C SER A 30 -0.13 12.63 -4.66
N MET A 31 0.17 11.46 -5.20
CA MET A 31 1.41 10.74 -4.89
C MET A 31 2.65 11.55 -5.30
N MET A 32 2.67 12.11 -6.51
CA MET A 32 3.78 12.96 -6.97
C MET A 32 3.96 14.22 -6.11
N LEU A 33 2.86 14.84 -5.67
CA LEU A 33 2.92 16.01 -4.78
C LEU A 33 3.44 15.63 -3.38
N ALA A 34 3.04 14.46 -2.87
CA ALA A 34 3.56 13.93 -1.62
C ALA A 34 5.06 13.64 -1.71
N ASP A 35 5.54 13.05 -2.82
CA ASP A 35 6.98 12.82 -3.06
C ASP A 35 7.79 14.13 -3.00
N LEU A 36 7.27 15.20 -3.60
CA LEU A 36 7.92 16.52 -3.56
C LEU A 36 7.96 17.09 -2.13
N ASN A 37 6.86 16.97 -1.38
CA ASN A 37 6.80 17.44 0.01
C ASN A 37 7.74 16.63 0.91
N ILE A 38 7.84 15.31 0.72
CA ILE A 38 8.78 14.44 1.43
C ILE A 38 10.22 14.88 1.14
N ALA A 39 10.56 15.13 -0.13
CA ALA A 39 11.88 15.60 -0.54
C ALA A 39 12.24 16.95 0.09
N GLN A 40 11.25 17.78 0.42
CA GLN A 40 11.39 19.06 1.12
C GLN A 40 11.27 18.95 2.64
N GLN A 41 11.13 17.73 3.17
CA GLN A 41 10.91 17.45 4.59
C GLN A 41 9.59 18.03 5.15
N GLU A 42 8.64 18.35 4.28
CA GLU A 42 7.29 18.80 4.63
C GLU A 42 6.37 17.62 4.95
N TYR A 43 6.76 16.79 5.94
CA TYR A 43 6.10 15.51 6.24
C TYR A 43 4.63 15.67 6.62
N GLN A 44 4.27 16.74 7.37
CA GLN A 44 2.87 16.97 7.76
C GLN A 44 1.96 17.25 6.54
N SER A 45 2.48 17.95 5.54
CA SER A 45 1.78 18.21 4.28
C SER A 45 1.65 16.91 3.47
N ALA A 46 2.72 16.11 3.42
CA ALA A 46 2.72 14.81 2.76
C ALA A 46 1.69 13.85 3.38
N VAL A 47 1.62 13.75 4.70
CA VAL A 47 0.62 12.93 5.43
C VAL A 47 -0.79 13.27 4.98
N ARG A 48 -1.17 14.55 4.99
CA ARG A 48 -2.53 14.99 4.59
C ARG A 48 -2.88 14.57 3.16
N ILE A 49 -1.91 14.68 2.24
CA ILE A 49 -2.09 14.32 0.84
C ILE A 49 -2.23 12.81 0.68
N LEU A 50 -1.38 12.03 1.35
CA LEU A 50 -1.38 10.57 1.26
C LEU A 50 -2.62 9.95 1.92
N GLU A 51 -3.06 10.47 3.07
CA GLU A 51 -4.32 10.03 3.69
C GLU A 51 -5.53 10.29 2.80
N ASN A 52 -5.54 11.42 2.07
CA ASN A 52 -6.64 11.76 1.17
C ASN A 52 -6.77 10.80 -0.03
N VAL A 53 -5.75 9.97 -0.31
CA VAL A 53 -5.82 8.92 -1.33
C VAL A 53 -6.96 7.93 -1.02
N LEU A 54 -7.25 7.68 0.26
CA LEU A 54 -8.39 6.87 0.68
C LEU A 54 -9.72 7.41 0.12
N ASN A 55 -9.93 8.72 0.18
CA ASN A 55 -11.13 9.38 -0.35
C ASN A 55 -11.14 9.46 -1.89
N GLN A 56 -9.97 9.60 -2.51
CA GLN A 56 -9.83 9.65 -3.96
C GLN A 56 -10.09 8.30 -4.61
N ASN A 57 -9.42 7.26 -4.13
CA ASN A 57 -9.58 5.90 -4.61
C ASN A 57 -9.01 4.88 -3.61
N PRO A 58 -9.85 4.21 -2.80
CA PRO A 58 -9.42 3.26 -1.77
C PRO A 58 -8.54 2.11 -2.28
N ASN A 59 -8.65 1.75 -3.57
CA ASN A 59 -7.82 0.69 -4.14
C ASN A 59 -6.32 0.98 -4.09
N TYR A 60 -5.92 2.26 -4.08
CA TYR A 60 -4.51 2.64 -4.08
C TYR A 60 -3.96 2.91 -2.67
N ILE A 61 -4.76 2.75 -1.61
CA ILE A 61 -4.29 3.02 -0.25
C ILE A 61 -3.03 2.19 0.10
N GLY A 62 -2.98 0.93 -0.31
CA GLY A 62 -1.83 0.07 -0.09
C GLY A 62 -0.53 0.59 -0.71
N GLU A 63 -0.62 1.35 -1.81
CA GLU A 63 0.54 1.88 -2.53
C GLU A 63 1.21 3.04 -1.77
N VAL A 64 0.44 3.76 -0.96
CA VAL A 64 0.94 4.93 -0.22
C VAL A 64 1.35 4.62 1.22
N LEU A 65 1.00 3.43 1.76
CA LEU A 65 1.30 3.06 3.15
C LEU A 65 2.79 3.14 3.52
N PRO A 66 3.75 2.70 2.67
CA PRO A 66 5.16 2.77 3.02
C PRO A 66 5.64 4.22 3.23
N GLN A 67 5.24 5.12 2.32
CA GLN A 67 5.58 6.55 2.41
C GLN A 67 4.87 7.21 3.59
N LEU A 68 3.60 6.86 3.82
CA LEU A 68 2.81 7.37 4.92
C LEU A 68 3.40 6.96 6.28
N LYS A 69 3.81 5.68 6.44
CA LYS A 69 4.51 5.19 7.63
C LYS A 69 5.79 5.98 7.89
N GLU A 70 6.58 6.22 6.83
CA GLU A 70 7.83 6.96 6.96
C GLU A 70 7.58 8.43 7.36
N CYS A 71 6.59 9.10 6.78
CA CYS A 71 6.22 10.46 7.17
C CYS A 71 5.82 10.52 8.64
N TYR A 72 5.00 9.60 9.13
CA TYR A 72 4.60 9.53 10.53
C TYR A 72 5.77 9.23 11.46
N ARG A 73 6.74 8.39 11.02
CA ARG A 73 7.97 8.13 11.76
C ARG A 73 8.82 9.39 11.90
N GLN A 74 8.98 10.16 10.82
CA GLN A 74 9.75 11.42 10.84
C GLN A 74 9.09 12.50 11.73
N LEU A 75 7.79 12.41 11.94
CA LEU A 75 7.02 13.30 12.82
C LEU A 75 6.95 12.80 14.27
N ASP A 76 7.51 11.63 14.58
CA ASP A 76 7.35 10.95 15.87
C ASP A 76 5.86 10.72 16.26
N GLN A 77 5.04 10.34 15.27
CA GLN A 77 3.58 10.19 15.38
C GLN A 77 3.09 8.80 14.95
N LEU A 78 3.83 7.74 15.23
CA LEU A 78 3.44 6.37 14.85
C LEU A 78 2.11 5.92 15.49
N ASP A 79 1.73 6.48 16.63
CA ASP A 79 0.42 6.21 17.24
C ASP A 79 -0.73 6.75 16.37
N ASN A 80 -0.55 7.90 15.75
CA ASN A 80 -1.54 8.45 14.81
C ASN A 80 -1.64 7.58 13.54
N PHE A 81 -0.51 7.01 13.08
CA PHE A 81 -0.52 6.05 11.97
C PHE A 81 -1.29 4.78 12.33
N GLU A 82 -1.13 4.27 13.55
CA GLU A 82 -1.90 3.13 14.04
C GLU A 82 -3.40 3.41 14.04
N LEU A 83 -3.81 4.56 14.59
CA LEU A 83 -5.21 4.98 14.59
C LEU A 83 -5.78 5.13 13.17
N PHE A 84 -4.98 5.66 12.24
CA PHE A 84 -5.34 5.72 10.83
C PHE A 84 -5.57 4.33 10.25
N LEU A 85 -4.66 3.37 10.45
CA LEU A 85 -4.79 2.00 9.96
C LEU A 85 -6.01 1.29 10.55
N ILE A 86 -6.26 1.44 11.87
CA ILE A 86 -7.45 0.88 12.53
C ILE A 86 -8.73 1.41 11.89
N ARG A 87 -8.83 2.71 11.68
CA ARG A 87 -9.97 3.32 11.02
C ARG A 87 -10.17 2.75 9.61
N VAL A 88 -9.11 2.70 8.81
CA VAL A 88 -9.18 2.21 7.43
C VAL A 88 -9.60 0.74 7.38
N THR A 89 -9.17 -0.12 8.32
CA THR A 89 -9.60 -1.54 8.37
C THR A 89 -11.08 -1.69 8.68
N GLN A 90 -11.72 -0.69 9.31
CA GLN A 90 -13.17 -0.68 9.55
C GLN A 90 -13.97 -0.21 8.33
N GLU A 91 -13.38 0.67 7.49
CA GLU A 91 -14.03 1.26 6.32
C GLU A 91 -13.92 0.37 5.08
N ILE A 92 -12.76 -0.25 4.88
CA ILE A 92 -12.47 -1.04 3.68
C ILE A 92 -11.76 -2.36 4.00
N ARG A 93 -11.99 -3.36 3.16
CA ARG A 93 -11.24 -4.63 3.20
C ARG A 93 -10.01 -4.52 2.29
N ASN A 94 -8.82 -4.45 2.89
CA ASN A 94 -7.57 -4.32 2.14
C ASN A 94 -6.43 -5.00 2.90
N SER A 95 -5.95 -6.12 2.36
CA SER A 95 -4.89 -6.93 3.00
C SER A 95 -3.59 -6.18 3.23
N SER A 96 -3.27 -5.17 2.40
CA SER A 96 -2.07 -4.35 2.63
C SER A 96 -2.19 -3.47 3.87
N VAL A 97 -3.39 -2.93 4.15
CA VAL A 97 -3.66 -2.15 5.36
C VAL A 97 -3.60 -3.05 6.59
N GLU A 98 -4.21 -4.24 6.49
CA GLU A 98 -4.23 -5.22 7.58
C GLU A 98 -2.82 -5.72 7.92
N LEU A 99 -1.97 -5.96 6.91
CA LEU A 99 -0.57 -6.31 7.10
C LEU A 99 0.23 -5.16 7.71
N ALA A 100 0.04 -3.92 7.22
CA ALA A 100 0.73 -2.76 7.78
C ALA A 100 0.37 -2.53 9.24
N LEU A 101 -0.89 -2.76 9.63
CA LEU A 101 -1.31 -2.71 11.03
C LEU A 101 -0.65 -3.84 11.87
N ALA A 102 -0.63 -5.07 11.35
CA ALA A 102 0.02 -6.18 12.04
C ALA A 102 1.53 -5.93 12.21
N ASP A 103 2.21 -5.42 11.18
CA ASP A 103 3.63 -5.07 11.26
C ASP A 103 3.90 -3.97 12.29
N LEU A 104 3.03 -2.97 12.38
CA LEU A 104 3.16 -1.90 13.37
C LEU A 104 2.94 -2.42 14.79
N ILE A 105 1.93 -3.28 15.02
CA ILE A 105 1.68 -3.93 16.30
C ILE A 105 2.88 -4.81 16.70
N ALA A 106 3.47 -5.54 15.73
CA ALA A 106 4.66 -6.36 16.00
C ALA A 106 5.87 -5.52 16.44
N GLU A 107 6.03 -4.32 15.88
CA GLU A 107 7.09 -3.38 16.25
C GLU A 107 6.87 -2.78 17.66
N LYS A 108 5.62 -2.51 18.06
CA LYS A 108 5.27 -1.84 19.32
C LYS A 108 5.06 -2.82 20.49
N ASP A 109 4.23 -3.82 20.27
CA ASP A 109 3.67 -4.70 21.31
C ASP A 109 4.21 -6.12 21.21
N GLY A 110 5.00 -6.40 20.18
CA GLY A 110 5.61 -7.70 19.96
C GLY A 110 4.77 -8.62 19.06
N ARG A 111 5.42 -9.72 18.65
CA ARG A 111 4.86 -10.66 17.64
C ARG A 111 3.59 -11.37 18.10
N SER A 112 3.48 -11.72 19.39
CA SER A 112 2.29 -12.42 19.90
C SER A 112 1.01 -11.59 19.75
N ALA A 113 1.09 -10.28 20.02
CA ALA A 113 -0.04 -9.36 19.81
C ALA A 113 -0.42 -9.26 18.31
N ALA A 114 0.59 -9.13 17.45
CA ALA A 114 0.39 -9.09 15.99
C ALA A 114 -0.22 -10.39 15.44
N GLN A 115 0.21 -11.55 15.93
CA GLN A 115 -0.34 -12.86 15.55
C GLN A 115 -1.82 -12.96 15.87
N GLY A 116 -2.24 -12.53 17.07
CA GLY A 116 -3.65 -12.48 17.45
C GLY A 116 -4.47 -11.61 16.50
N LYS A 117 -3.91 -10.47 16.11
CA LYS A 117 -4.57 -9.55 15.16
C LYS A 117 -4.69 -10.17 13.75
N VAL A 118 -3.62 -10.77 13.24
CA VAL A 118 -3.64 -11.45 11.92
C VAL A 118 -4.63 -12.60 11.92
N TYR A 119 -4.70 -13.39 13.00
CA TYR A 119 -5.69 -14.48 13.13
C TYR A 119 -7.13 -13.96 13.07
N GLN A 120 -7.43 -12.87 13.79
CA GLN A 120 -8.75 -12.24 13.72
C GLN A 120 -9.08 -11.78 12.31
N GLN A 121 -8.14 -11.12 11.62
CA GLN A 121 -8.35 -10.62 10.27
C GLN A 121 -8.54 -11.75 9.25
N LEU A 122 -7.81 -12.85 9.36
CA LEU A 122 -8.00 -14.04 8.51
C LEU A 122 -9.42 -14.59 8.58
N ASN A 123 -10.06 -14.55 9.75
CA ASN A 123 -11.43 -15.02 9.91
C ASN A 123 -12.46 -14.06 9.26
N HIS A 124 -12.14 -12.77 9.14
CA HIS A 124 -13.06 -11.77 8.58
C HIS A 124 -12.79 -11.46 7.11
N ASN A 125 -11.52 -11.43 6.73
CA ASN A 125 -11.07 -11.08 5.37
C ASN A 125 -9.88 -11.95 4.98
N PRO A 126 -10.10 -13.24 4.61
CA PRO A 126 -9.02 -14.14 4.24
C PRO A 126 -8.28 -13.63 3.01
N SER A 127 -6.94 -13.62 3.06
CA SER A 127 -6.07 -13.35 1.93
C SER A 127 -4.82 -14.22 1.99
N MET A 128 -4.22 -14.49 0.82
CA MET A 128 -2.97 -15.26 0.75
C MET A 128 -1.82 -14.55 1.48
N PHE A 129 -1.80 -13.23 1.45
CA PHE A 129 -0.77 -12.43 2.15
C PHE A 129 -0.88 -12.54 3.67
N LEU A 130 -2.10 -12.41 4.24
CA LEU A 130 -2.33 -12.60 5.67
C LEU A 130 -2.07 -14.04 6.09
N PHE A 131 -2.47 -15.01 5.26
CA PHE A 131 -2.22 -16.43 5.54
C PHE A 131 -0.71 -16.74 5.56
N HIS A 132 0.05 -16.22 4.61
CA HIS A 132 1.50 -16.34 4.59
C HIS A 132 2.14 -15.76 5.86
N ARG A 133 1.72 -14.55 6.27
CA ARG A 133 2.19 -13.92 7.51
C ARG A 133 1.80 -14.72 8.76
N PHE A 134 0.60 -15.29 8.78
CA PHE A 134 0.16 -16.13 9.90
C PHE A 134 1.02 -17.40 10.04
N ILE A 135 1.32 -18.08 8.92
CA ILE A 135 2.21 -19.25 8.94
C ILE A 135 3.61 -18.85 9.44
N GLU A 136 4.14 -17.69 9.03
CA GLU A 136 5.43 -17.17 9.52
C GLU A 136 5.46 -17.08 11.04
N TYR A 137 4.42 -16.52 11.66
CA TYR A 137 4.31 -16.47 13.12
C TYR A 137 4.20 -17.86 13.75
N GLN A 138 3.46 -18.79 13.13
CA GLN A 138 3.35 -20.15 13.63
C GLN A 138 4.68 -20.92 13.57
N ILE A 139 5.52 -20.66 12.58
CA ILE A 139 6.87 -21.27 12.46
C ILE A 139 7.77 -20.81 13.63
N ASP A 140 7.71 -19.51 13.96
CA ASP A 140 8.54 -18.97 15.03
C ASP A 140 8.18 -19.56 16.39
N ASP A 141 6.89 -19.84 16.63
CA ASP A 141 6.38 -20.41 17.89
C ASP A 141 6.47 -21.95 17.96
N ALA A 142 6.68 -22.63 16.81
CA ALA A 142 6.67 -24.08 16.74
C ALA A 142 7.96 -24.70 17.29
N GLU A 143 7.80 -25.78 18.08
CA GLU A 143 8.90 -26.63 18.48
C GLU A 143 9.53 -27.37 17.28
N GLU A 144 10.85 -27.63 17.36
CA GLU A 144 11.57 -28.38 16.32
C GLU A 144 10.96 -29.77 16.12
N GLY A 145 10.73 -30.13 14.85
CA GLY A 145 10.15 -31.43 14.49
C GLY A 145 9.27 -31.37 13.25
N ARG A 146 8.62 -32.48 12.93
CA ARG A 146 7.79 -32.65 11.72
C ARG A 146 6.69 -31.59 11.55
N GLY A 147 6.16 -31.07 12.66
CA GLY A 147 5.15 -30.01 12.62
C GLY A 147 5.72 -28.71 12.04
N LYS A 148 6.88 -28.29 12.54
CA LYS A 148 7.60 -27.11 12.06
C LYS A 148 8.03 -27.28 10.61
N ASP A 149 8.58 -28.45 10.24
CA ASP A 149 8.96 -28.75 8.85
C ASP A 149 7.76 -28.59 7.88
N SER A 150 6.59 -29.05 8.31
CA SER A 150 5.36 -28.92 7.51
C SER A 150 4.93 -27.44 7.36
N LEU A 151 5.04 -26.64 8.42
CA LEU A 151 4.74 -25.20 8.35
C LEU A 151 5.73 -24.47 7.44
N VAL A 152 7.03 -24.77 7.51
CA VAL A 152 8.05 -24.21 6.63
C VAL A 152 7.76 -24.55 5.17
N LEU A 153 7.36 -25.80 4.88
CA LEU A 153 6.97 -26.20 3.52
C LEU A 153 5.74 -25.40 3.04
N LEU A 154 4.70 -25.29 3.88
CA LEU A 154 3.49 -24.54 3.55
C LEU A 154 3.81 -23.05 3.31
N HIS A 155 4.61 -22.42 4.16
CA HIS A 155 5.06 -21.04 4.00
C HIS A 155 5.75 -20.82 2.65
N LYS A 156 6.67 -21.73 2.29
CA LYS A 156 7.35 -21.69 0.99
C LYS A 156 6.37 -21.79 -0.18
N LEU A 157 5.47 -22.78 -0.15
CA LEU A 157 4.49 -22.99 -1.24
C LEU A 157 3.54 -21.79 -1.40
N VAL A 158 3.04 -21.26 -0.29
CA VAL A 158 2.19 -20.06 -0.32
C VAL A 158 2.97 -18.85 -0.85
N GLY A 159 4.21 -18.66 -0.40
CA GLY A 159 5.09 -17.58 -0.88
C GLY A 159 5.40 -17.68 -2.37
N GLU A 160 5.62 -18.90 -2.90
CA GLU A 160 5.81 -19.14 -4.33
C GLU A 160 4.53 -18.80 -5.12
N ARG A 161 3.36 -19.17 -4.58
CA ARG A 161 2.08 -18.84 -5.21
C ARG A 161 1.82 -17.34 -5.27
N ILE A 162 2.14 -16.61 -4.19
CA ILE A 162 2.05 -15.15 -4.16
C ILE A 162 2.96 -14.53 -5.22
N LYS A 163 4.21 -14.99 -5.34
CA LYS A 163 5.18 -14.47 -6.33
C LYS A 163 4.79 -14.74 -7.78
N GLN A 164 4.05 -15.82 -8.05
CA GLN A 164 3.56 -16.15 -9.39
C GLN A 164 2.33 -15.33 -9.79
N GLY A 165 1.63 -14.73 -8.82
CA GLY A 165 0.48 -13.86 -9.08
C GLY A 165 0.94 -12.49 -9.59
N PHE A 166 0.07 -11.82 -10.34
CA PHE A 166 0.29 -10.42 -10.71
C PHE A 166 -0.20 -9.48 -9.62
N ASP A 167 0.49 -8.36 -9.45
CA ASP A 167 0.14 -7.37 -8.43
C ASP A 167 -0.95 -6.41 -8.89
N TYR A 168 -1.10 -6.25 -10.20
CA TYR A 168 -2.02 -5.28 -10.81
C TYR A 168 -2.77 -5.86 -11.99
N ARG A 169 -4.04 -5.41 -12.15
CA ARG A 169 -4.90 -5.79 -13.26
C ARG A 169 -5.66 -4.58 -13.82
N CYS A 170 -5.71 -4.46 -15.14
CA CYS A 170 -6.55 -3.48 -15.79
C CYS A 170 -8.03 -3.90 -15.70
N VAL A 171 -8.86 -3.08 -15.06
CA VAL A 171 -10.31 -3.36 -14.91
C VAL A 171 -11.07 -3.23 -16.23
N ASN A 172 -10.47 -2.62 -17.27
CA ASN A 172 -11.10 -2.46 -18.59
C ASN A 172 -10.83 -3.62 -19.54
N CYS A 173 -9.57 -4.09 -19.64
CA CYS A 173 -9.18 -5.10 -20.64
C CYS A 173 -8.57 -6.37 -20.04
N GLY A 174 -8.42 -6.45 -18.70
CA GLY A 174 -7.86 -7.62 -18.03
C GLY A 174 -6.32 -7.73 -18.10
N TYR A 175 -5.60 -6.80 -18.72
CA TYR A 175 -4.14 -6.80 -18.75
C TYR A 175 -3.56 -6.86 -17.33
N GLN A 176 -2.59 -7.74 -17.09
CA GLN A 176 -1.97 -7.96 -15.78
C GLN A 176 -0.50 -7.52 -15.78
N SER A 177 0.00 -7.07 -14.64
CA SER A 177 1.35 -6.53 -14.47
C SER A 177 1.86 -6.70 -13.04
N HIS A 178 3.19 -6.78 -12.87
CA HIS A 178 3.86 -6.69 -11.57
C HIS A 178 4.19 -5.24 -11.16
N LYS A 179 3.92 -4.26 -12.03
CA LYS A 179 4.20 -2.85 -11.76
C LYS A 179 2.95 -2.02 -11.95
N LEU A 180 2.77 -1.03 -11.08
CA LEU A 180 1.71 -0.04 -11.24
C LEU A 180 1.93 0.77 -12.53
N MET A 181 0.93 0.77 -13.39
CA MET A 181 0.92 1.55 -14.62
C MET A 181 -0.29 2.47 -14.63
N TRP A 182 -0.06 3.76 -14.74
CA TRP A 182 -1.15 4.76 -14.78
C TRP A 182 -1.91 4.75 -16.10
N CYS A 183 -1.24 4.40 -17.20
CA CYS A 183 -1.84 4.17 -18.51
C CYS A 183 -1.66 2.69 -18.87
N CYS A 184 -2.76 1.99 -19.14
CA CYS A 184 -2.71 0.58 -19.53
C CYS A 184 -2.01 0.43 -20.89
N PRO A 185 -0.95 -0.37 -21.04
CA PRO A 185 -0.24 -0.52 -22.31
C PRO A 185 -1.06 -1.24 -23.39
N SER A 186 -2.06 -2.03 -22.99
CA SER A 186 -2.94 -2.77 -23.89
C SER A 186 -4.08 -1.91 -24.42
N CYS A 187 -4.94 -1.37 -23.54
CA CYS A 187 -6.13 -0.61 -23.96
C CYS A 187 -5.95 0.91 -23.91
N ARG A 188 -4.78 1.41 -23.47
CA ARG A 188 -4.40 2.83 -23.38
C ARG A 188 -5.30 3.69 -22.47
N GLN A 189 -6.14 3.04 -21.65
CA GLN A 189 -6.97 3.75 -20.69
C GLN A 189 -6.16 4.16 -19.45
N TRP A 190 -6.38 5.39 -18.99
CA TRP A 190 -5.75 5.92 -17.79
C TRP A 190 -6.48 5.46 -16.54
N GLU A 191 -5.71 5.23 -15.44
CA GLU A 191 -6.23 4.88 -14.11
C GLU A 191 -7.12 3.62 -14.08
N LYS A 192 -6.98 2.72 -15.07
CA LYS A 192 -7.71 1.45 -15.12
C LYS A 192 -6.90 0.26 -14.61
N VAL A 193 -5.60 0.42 -14.40
CA VAL A 193 -4.76 -0.63 -13.78
C VAL A 193 -4.86 -0.47 -12.26
N LYS A 194 -5.44 -1.47 -11.60
CA LYS A 194 -5.71 -1.47 -10.15
C LYS A 194 -4.88 -2.54 -9.46
N PRO A 195 -4.47 -2.35 -8.20
CA PRO A 195 -3.90 -3.41 -7.39
C PRO A 195 -4.88 -4.58 -7.23
N ILE A 196 -4.36 -5.81 -7.33
CA ILE A 196 -5.11 -7.04 -7.05
C ILE A 196 -4.97 -7.32 -5.55
N ARG A 197 -6.09 -7.30 -4.80
CA ARG A 197 -6.09 -7.51 -3.35
C ARG A 197 -7.21 -8.50 -3.01
N GLY A 198 -6.87 -9.74 -2.69
CA GLY A 198 -7.85 -10.76 -2.32
C GLY A 198 -7.32 -12.18 -2.49
N ILE A 199 -8.20 -13.18 -2.35
CA ILE A 199 -7.86 -14.61 -2.49
C ILE A 199 -7.51 -14.97 -3.94
N GLU A 200 -8.02 -14.22 -4.91
CA GLU A 200 -7.83 -14.46 -6.35
C GLU A 200 -6.50 -13.90 -6.89
N SER A 201 -5.64 -13.40 -6.02
CA SER A 201 -4.32 -12.90 -6.39
C SER A 201 -3.26 -14.01 -6.39
#